data_f6d707389f11508c5c85bea1d23ad39f
#
_entry.id   f6d707389f11508c5c85bea1d23ad39f
#
_cell.length_a   1.000
_cell.length_b   1.000
_cell.length_c   1.000
_cell.angle_alpha   90.00
_cell.angle_beta   90.00
_cell.angle_gamma   90.00
#
_symmetry.space_group_name_H-M   'P 1'
#
loop_
_entity.id
_entity.type
_entity.pdbx_description
1 polymer ?
#
loop_
_entity_poly.entity_id
_entity_poly.type
_entity_poly.pdbx_seq_one_letter_code
_entity_poly.pdbx_strand_id
1 'polypeptide(L)'
;MPQQFRRLLLSLASLLAFATPVFAGKLAIVIDDFGYRPHTENQVLAMPSTISVAVLPNAPHAREMAIKAHNSGHEVLIHLPMAPLSKQPLEKDTLRPEMSSEEIERIIRDAVSKVPNAVGLNNHMGSAMTSSLFGMQKVMQALERYDLYFLDSMTIGNSQAMRAASGTGVKVIKRKVFLDDTQNEADIRRQFNRAVELARRNGSAIAIGHPHRSTVRVLQQMLYSLPADITLVRPSSLLNEPQVDTSRPNLTPPKNGTPDAPRNPFRGVKLCKPKQPLEPVYASRFFSVLGESITQSTLVQYMRLQWQGWQ
;
A
#
# COMPACT_ATOMS: atom_id res chain seq x y z
N MET A 1 -9.17 -32.85 55.47
CA MET A 1 -9.95 -32.41 54.28
C MET A 1 -10.37 -33.64 53.50
N PRO A 2 -11.65 -33.89 53.25
CA PRO A 2 -12.12 -35.05 52.52
C PRO A 2 -11.57 -35.10 51.11
N GLN A 3 -11.21 -36.31 50.66
CA GLN A 3 -10.61 -36.55 49.31
C GLN A 3 -11.46 -36.01 48.16
N GLN A 4 -12.75 -35.89 48.32
CA GLN A 4 -13.67 -35.29 47.34
C GLN A 4 -13.42 -33.79 47.10
N PHE A 5 -13.06 -33.02 48.12
CA PHE A 5 -12.75 -31.59 47.98
C PHE A 5 -11.43 -31.35 47.21
N ARG A 6 -10.46 -32.24 47.36
CA ARG A 6 -9.20 -32.20 46.67
C ARG A 6 -9.34 -32.53 45.17
N ARG A 7 -10.25 -33.44 44.81
CA ARG A 7 -10.58 -33.77 43.42
C ARG A 7 -11.35 -32.66 42.74
N LEU A 8 -12.22 -31.94 43.46
CA LEU A 8 -12.96 -30.80 42.89
C LEU A 8 -12.05 -29.60 42.62
N LEU A 9 -11.07 -29.32 43.50
CA LEU A 9 -10.08 -28.26 43.30
C LEU A 9 -9.10 -28.57 42.14
N LEU A 10 -8.72 -29.83 41.98
CA LEU A 10 -7.85 -30.24 40.86
C LEU A 10 -8.57 -30.20 39.50
N SER A 11 -9.87 -30.52 39.44
CA SER A 11 -10.65 -30.39 38.22
C SER A 11 -10.95 -28.92 37.87
N LEU A 12 -11.13 -28.04 38.84
CA LEU A 12 -11.33 -26.61 38.61
C LEU A 12 -10.03 -25.94 38.14
N ALA A 13 -8.88 -26.32 38.68
CA ALA A 13 -7.57 -25.86 38.25
C ALA A 13 -7.22 -26.29 36.82
N SER A 14 -7.67 -27.50 36.41
CA SER A 14 -7.43 -28.01 35.03
C SER A 14 -8.29 -27.30 33.97
N LEU A 15 -9.47 -26.77 34.34
CA LEU A 15 -10.30 -25.97 33.41
C LEU A 15 -9.73 -24.56 33.15
N LEU A 16 -8.97 -23.98 34.09
CA LEU A 16 -8.37 -22.67 33.98
C LEU A 16 -7.06 -22.66 33.13
N ALA A 17 -6.47 -23.83 32.89
CA ALA A 17 -5.16 -23.93 32.21
C ALA A 17 -5.20 -23.90 30.68
N PHE A 18 -6.38 -23.86 30.04
CA PHE A 18 -6.53 -23.86 28.57
C PHE A 18 -7.10 -22.58 27.97
N ALA A 19 -7.13 -21.46 28.71
CA ALA A 19 -7.40 -20.18 28.11
C ALA A 19 -6.16 -19.76 27.29
N THR A 20 -6.06 -20.21 26.05
CA THR A 20 -5.11 -19.62 25.07
C THR A 20 -5.39 -18.13 24.98
N PRO A 21 -4.38 -17.25 25.11
CA PRO A 21 -4.61 -15.83 24.91
C PRO A 21 -5.13 -15.63 23.48
N VAL A 22 -6.39 -15.26 23.36
CA VAL A 22 -6.96 -14.78 22.11
C VAL A 22 -6.38 -13.39 21.90
N PHE A 23 -5.34 -13.28 21.10
CA PHE A 23 -4.86 -11.97 20.68
C PHE A 23 -5.94 -11.33 19.83
N ALA A 24 -6.46 -10.19 20.29
CA ALA A 24 -7.41 -9.40 19.53
C ALA A 24 -6.77 -8.96 18.21
N GLY A 25 -7.45 -9.20 17.09
CA GLY A 25 -7.01 -8.69 15.79
C GLY A 25 -7.09 -7.17 15.77
N LYS A 26 -6.09 -6.49 15.21
CA LYS A 26 -6.02 -5.03 15.12
C LYS A 26 -6.50 -4.57 13.75
N LEU A 27 -7.55 -3.75 13.71
CA LEU A 27 -8.06 -3.15 12.48
C LEU A 27 -7.80 -1.65 12.49
N ALA A 28 -7.05 -1.14 11.52
CA ALA A 28 -6.90 0.28 11.24
C ALA A 28 -7.75 0.66 10.03
N ILE A 29 -8.46 1.78 10.13
CA ILE A 29 -9.28 2.34 9.04
C ILE A 29 -8.79 3.75 8.75
N VAL A 30 -8.54 4.05 7.48
CA VAL A 30 -8.17 5.37 6.99
C VAL A 30 -9.20 5.82 5.97
N ILE A 31 -9.62 7.07 6.05
CA ILE A 31 -10.52 7.69 5.07
C ILE A 31 -9.73 8.74 4.32
N ASP A 32 -9.49 8.46 3.03
CA ASP A 32 -8.75 9.30 2.11
C ASP A 32 -9.61 10.45 1.55
N ASP A 33 -9.05 11.30 0.69
CA ASP A 33 -9.69 12.39 -0.05
C ASP A 33 -10.38 13.46 0.81
N PHE A 34 -9.88 13.73 2.02
CA PHE A 34 -10.39 14.82 2.85
C PHE A 34 -10.01 16.20 2.30
N GLY A 35 -10.91 17.15 2.50
CA GLY A 35 -10.76 18.55 2.14
C GLY A 35 -11.65 19.04 1.00
N TYR A 36 -12.43 18.17 0.35
CA TYR A 36 -13.36 18.52 -0.72
C TYR A 36 -14.84 18.44 -0.33
N ARG A 37 -15.18 17.64 0.70
CA ARG A 37 -16.58 17.32 1.04
C ARG A 37 -16.86 17.49 2.53
N PRO A 38 -16.80 18.71 3.09
CA PRO A 38 -16.92 18.93 4.54
C PRO A 38 -18.14 18.27 5.17
N HIS A 39 -19.27 18.17 4.42
CA HIS A 39 -20.48 17.55 4.95
C HIS A 39 -20.29 16.06 5.31
N THR A 40 -19.77 15.26 4.40
CA THR A 40 -19.53 13.83 4.66
C THR A 40 -18.29 13.60 5.52
N GLU A 41 -17.28 14.44 5.37
CA GLU A 41 -16.07 14.40 6.19
C GLU A 41 -16.38 14.67 7.67
N ASN A 42 -17.26 15.61 7.99
CA ASN A 42 -17.74 15.85 9.34
C ASN A 42 -18.48 14.64 9.94
N GLN A 43 -19.18 13.86 9.13
CA GLN A 43 -19.79 12.61 9.58
C GLN A 43 -18.74 11.55 9.91
N VAL A 44 -17.61 11.52 9.20
CA VAL A 44 -16.47 10.66 9.55
C VAL A 44 -15.84 11.12 10.86
N LEU A 45 -15.66 12.42 11.07
CA LEU A 45 -15.09 12.98 12.30
C LEU A 45 -16.01 12.79 13.54
N ALA A 46 -17.26 12.41 13.35
CA ALA A 46 -18.17 12.00 14.43
C ALA A 46 -18.04 10.51 14.78
N MET A 47 -17.26 9.71 14.05
CA MET A 47 -16.98 8.31 14.35
C MET A 47 -15.85 8.18 15.40
N PRO A 48 -15.52 6.96 15.88
CA PRO A 48 -14.42 6.77 16.83
C PRO A 48 -13.12 7.40 16.35
N SER A 49 -12.44 8.13 17.23
CA SER A 49 -11.19 8.88 16.90
C SER A 49 -9.99 7.97 16.56
N THR A 50 -10.15 6.65 16.65
CA THR A 50 -9.20 5.66 16.14
C THR A 50 -9.22 5.53 14.61
N ILE A 51 -10.28 6.02 13.93
CA ILE A 51 -10.28 6.17 12.48
C ILE A 51 -9.36 7.32 12.13
N SER A 52 -8.47 7.10 11.17
CA SER A 52 -7.56 8.14 10.66
C SER A 52 -8.10 8.74 9.38
N VAL A 53 -7.67 9.95 9.08
CA VAL A 53 -8.06 10.66 7.86
C VAL A 53 -6.83 11.11 7.08
N ALA A 54 -6.91 11.05 5.75
CA ALA A 54 -5.84 11.53 4.88
C ALA A 54 -6.35 12.69 4.02
N VAL A 55 -5.65 13.82 4.12
CA VAL A 55 -6.08 15.11 3.58
C VAL A 55 -5.30 15.45 2.32
N LEU A 56 -6.00 15.77 1.24
CA LEU A 56 -5.42 16.26 -0.01
C LEU A 56 -4.89 17.70 0.19
N PRO A 57 -3.57 17.95 0.02
CA PRO A 57 -2.96 19.23 0.39
C PRO A 57 -3.50 20.45 -0.39
N ASN A 58 -3.95 20.21 -1.62
CA ASN A 58 -4.47 21.27 -2.50
C ASN A 58 -6.00 21.37 -2.48
N ALA A 59 -6.68 20.60 -1.63
CA ALA A 59 -8.13 20.69 -1.48
C ALA A 59 -8.54 22.03 -0.83
N PRO A 60 -9.71 22.59 -1.20
CA PRO A 60 -10.15 23.90 -0.71
C PRO A 60 -10.22 24.01 0.82
N HIS A 61 -10.57 22.95 1.51
CA HIS A 61 -10.72 22.87 2.95
C HIS A 61 -9.60 22.05 3.63
N ALA A 62 -8.46 21.82 2.96
CA ALA A 62 -7.40 20.95 3.46
C ALA A 62 -6.97 21.32 4.89
N ARG A 63 -6.55 22.57 5.09
CA ARG A 63 -6.06 23.06 6.38
C ARG A 63 -7.14 23.01 7.48
N GLU A 64 -8.36 23.45 7.13
CA GLU A 64 -9.50 23.45 8.04
C GLU A 64 -9.81 22.02 8.53
N MET A 65 -9.93 21.08 7.60
CA MET A 65 -10.28 19.68 7.93
C MET A 65 -9.16 18.96 8.66
N ALA A 66 -7.89 19.25 8.35
CA ALA A 66 -6.76 18.70 9.10
C ALA A 66 -6.78 19.16 10.58
N ILE A 67 -6.96 20.46 10.82
CA ILE A 67 -7.06 21.00 12.19
C ILE A 67 -8.26 20.42 12.92
N LYS A 68 -9.41 20.35 12.26
CA LYS A 68 -10.64 19.81 12.85
C LYS A 68 -10.49 18.33 13.21
N ALA A 69 -9.93 17.53 12.31
CA ALA A 69 -9.66 16.11 12.55
C ALA A 69 -8.74 15.93 13.76
N HIS A 70 -7.63 16.65 13.82
CA HIS A 70 -6.70 16.61 14.94
C HIS A 70 -7.38 17.00 16.27
N ASN A 71 -8.14 18.08 16.28
CA ASN A 71 -8.85 18.56 17.48
C ASN A 71 -9.94 17.57 17.95
N SER A 72 -10.51 16.77 17.03
CA SER A 72 -11.43 15.67 17.32
C SER A 72 -10.71 14.38 17.72
N GLY A 73 -9.38 14.39 17.82
CA GLY A 73 -8.56 13.28 18.25
C GLY A 73 -8.23 12.25 17.16
N HIS A 74 -8.57 12.51 15.89
CA HIS A 74 -8.20 11.64 14.79
C HIS A 74 -6.73 11.80 14.40
N GLU A 75 -6.12 10.72 13.97
CA GLU A 75 -4.80 10.76 13.33
C GLU A 75 -4.94 11.32 11.92
N VAL A 76 -4.07 12.28 11.58
CA VAL A 76 -4.08 12.98 10.29
C VAL A 76 -2.90 12.52 9.45
N LEU A 77 -3.15 12.19 8.18
CA LEU A 77 -2.15 11.91 7.16
C LEU A 77 -2.23 12.95 6.03
N ILE A 78 -1.13 13.14 5.33
CA ILE A 78 -1.10 13.84 4.06
C ILE A 78 -1.46 12.85 2.95
N HIS A 79 -2.53 13.11 2.19
CA HIS A 79 -2.89 12.33 1.01
C HIS A 79 -2.26 12.94 -0.24
N LEU A 80 -1.03 12.52 -0.57
CA LEU A 80 -0.23 13.21 -1.58
C LEU A 80 -0.51 12.65 -2.99
N PRO A 81 -0.90 13.51 -3.96
CA PRO A 81 -1.09 13.10 -5.33
C PRO A 81 0.19 12.56 -5.96
N MET A 82 0.09 11.36 -6.54
CA MET A 82 1.19 10.65 -7.22
C MET A 82 0.73 10.11 -8.57
N ALA A 83 1.61 10.15 -9.57
CA ALA A 83 1.27 9.79 -10.94
C ALA A 83 0.81 8.32 -11.06
N PRO A 84 -0.37 8.08 -11.65
CA PRO A 84 -0.83 6.74 -12.01
C PRO A 84 -0.25 6.29 -13.35
N LEU A 85 -0.37 4.99 -13.66
CA LEU A 85 -0.08 4.44 -15.00
C LEU A 85 -1.16 4.79 -16.02
N SER A 86 -2.37 5.06 -15.56
CA SER A 86 -3.50 5.45 -16.41
C SER A 86 -3.36 6.90 -16.89
N LYS A 87 -3.88 7.17 -18.11
CA LYS A 87 -3.96 8.51 -18.66
C LYS A 87 -5.23 9.19 -18.14
N GLN A 88 -5.12 9.96 -17.09
CA GLN A 88 -6.21 10.76 -16.53
C GLN A 88 -5.66 12.12 -16.08
N PRO A 89 -6.51 13.15 -15.95
CA PRO A 89 -6.10 14.44 -15.42
C PRO A 89 -5.42 14.29 -14.07
N LEU A 90 -4.30 14.97 -13.89
CA LEU A 90 -3.55 14.95 -12.64
C LEU A 90 -3.85 16.21 -11.83
N GLU A 91 -3.87 16.05 -10.53
CA GLU A 91 -3.95 17.17 -9.61
C GLU A 91 -2.65 17.99 -9.65
N LYS A 92 -2.77 19.25 -9.23
CA LYS A 92 -1.60 20.12 -9.06
C LYS A 92 -0.60 19.49 -8.09
N ASP A 93 0.68 19.65 -8.38
CA ASP A 93 1.78 19.13 -7.56
C ASP A 93 1.78 17.59 -7.42
N THR A 94 1.23 16.87 -8.41
CA THR A 94 1.32 15.39 -8.49
C THR A 94 2.76 14.95 -8.65
N LEU A 95 3.28 14.12 -7.75
CA LEU A 95 4.62 13.55 -7.82
C LEU A 95 4.75 12.59 -9.00
N ARG A 96 5.87 12.72 -9.76
CA ARG A 96 6.18 11.86 -10.90
C ARG A 96 7.57 11.26 -10.76
N PRO A 97 7.81 10.05 -11.28
CA PRO A 97 9.10 9.36 -11.15
C PRO A 97 10.30 10.14 -11.72
N GLU A 98 10.07 10.91 -12.80
CA GLU A 98 11.08 11.70 -13.50
C GLU A 98 11.47 13.02 -12.82
N MET A 99 10.69 13.47 -11.83
CA MET A 99 11.00 14.70 -11.10
C MET A 99 12.35 14.66 -10.40
N SER A 100 12.99 15.82 -10.27
CA SER A 100 14.22 15.94 -9.49
C SER A 100 13.96 15.76 -7.98
N SER A 101 15.00 15.52 -7.20
CA SER A 101 14.89 15.40 -5.74
C SER A 101 14.42 16.70 -5.11
N GLU A 102 14.90 17.83 -5.62
CA GLU A 102 14.57 19.18 -5.17
C GLU A 102 13.10 19.52 -5.42
N GLU A 103 12.57 19.08 -6.57
CA GLU A 103 11.16 19.29 -6.91
C GLU A 103 10.24 18.45 -6.01
N ILE A 104 10.57 17.17 -5.81
CA ILE A 104 9.84 16.28 -4.88
C ILE A 104 9.89 16.83 -3.46
N GLU A 105 11.05 17.29 -3.00
CA GLU A 105 11.20 17.88 -1.66
C GLU A 105 10.38 19.17 -1.51
N ARG A 106 10.37 20.05 -2.53
CA ARG A 106 9.55 21.24 -2.54
C ARG A 106 8.06 20.92 -2.39
N ILE A 107 7.56 19.92 -3.14
CA ILE A 107 6.16 19.51 -3.10
C ILE A 107 5.81 18.91 -1.74
N ILE A 108 6.64 18.04 -1.18
CA ILE A 108 6.42 17.44 0.14
C ILE A 108 6.43 18.52 1.23
N ARG A 109 7.38 19.45 1.21
CA ARG A 109 7.44 20.57 2.15
C ARG A 109 6.17 21.44 2.09
N ASP A 110 5.70 21.74 0.90
CA ASP A 110 4.46 22.50 0.69
C ASP A 110 3.24 21.72 1.25
N ALA A 111 3.16 20.41 0.98
CA ALA A 111 2.11 19.55 1.50
C ALA A 111 2.10 19.50 3.04
N VAL A 112 3.26 19.35 3.67
CA VAL A 112 3.42 19.40 5.14
C VAL A 112 2.92 20.73 5.71
N SER A 113 3.20 21.85 5.05
CA SER A 113 2.75 23.18 5.50
C SER A 113 1.23 23.35 5.40
N LYS A 114 0.59 22.67 4.44
CA LYS A 114 -0.86 22.78 4.18
C LYS A 114 -1.69 21.84 5.05
N VAL A 115 -1.11 20.71 5.46
CA VAL A 115 -1.80 19.70 6.28
C VAL A 115 -1.11 19.63 7.66
N PRO A 116 -1.42 20.57 8.57
CA PRO A 116 -0.82 20.59 9.89
C PRO A 116 -1.23 19.35 10.72
N ASN A 117 -0.40 19.01 11.71
CA ASN A 117 -0.56 17.86 12.61
C ASN A 117 -0.54 16.49 11.91
N ALA A 118 -0.11 16.41 10.65
CA ALA A 118 0.06 15.13 9.99
C ALA A 118 1.21 14.33 10.64
N VAL A 119 0.98 13.03 10.86
CA VAL A 119 1.97 12.08 11.42
C VAL A 119 2.42 11.05 10.38
N GLY A 120 1.81 11.06 9.21
CA GLY A 120 2.13 10.18 8.10
C GLY A 120 1.73 10.75 6.76
N LEU A 121 2.10 10.06 5.72
CA LEU A 121 1.75 10.38 4.34
C LEU A 121 1.32 9.10 3.62
N ASN A 122 0.26 9.18 2.81
CA ASN A 122 -0.11 8.10 1.89
C ASN A 122 -0.27 8.62 0.47
N ASN A 123 -0.25 7.72 -0.50
CA ASN A 123 -0.36 8.10 -1.91
C ASN A 123 -1.82 8.15 -2.37
N HIS A 124 -2.24 9.31 -2.92
CA HIS A 124 -3.42 9.42 -3.77
C HIS A 124 -3.06 8.94 -5.18
N MET A 125 -3.80 7.96 -5.73
CA MET A 125 -3.38 7.26 -6.96
C MET A 125 -1.97 6.67 -6.83
N GLY A 126 -1.08 6.90 -7.81
CA GLY A 126 0.34 6.67 -7.66
C GLY A 126 0.87 5.36 -8.20
N SER A 127 0.14 4.62 -9.04
CA SER A 127 0.62 3.33 -9.56
C SER A 127 1.91 3.45 -10.39
N ALA A 128 2.16 4.56 -11.10
CA ALA A 128 3.44 4.79 -11.77
C ALA A 128 4.52 5.20 -10.77
N MET A 129 4.20 6.13 -9.87
CA MET A 129 5.18 6.63 -8.88
C MET A 129 5.62 5.52 -7.93
N THR A 130 4.69 4.80 -7.31
CA THR A 130 5.01 3.76 -6.32
C THR A 130 5.68 2.53 -6.93
N SER A 131 5.51 2.24 -8.24
CA SER A 131 6.25 1.19 -8.93
C SER A 131 7.68 1.59 -9.32
N SER A 132 8.04 2.87 -9.25
CA SER A 132 9.38 3.38 -9.52
C SER A 132 10.24 3.36 -8.26
N LEU A 133 11.26 2.49 -8.21
CA LEU A 133 12.19 2.46 -7.10
C LEU A 133 12.90 3.83 -6.94
N PHE A 134 13.42 4.39 -8.02
CA PHE A 134 14.16 5.66 -7.98
C PHE A 134 13.24 6.83 -7.59
N GLY A 135 11.99 6.86 -8.09
CA GLY A 135 11.01 7.85 -7.69
C GLY A 135 10.72 7.78 -6.20
N MET A 136 10.41 6.57 -5.70
CA MET A 136 10.11 6.37 -4.28
C MET A 136 11.33 6.59 -3.36
N GLN A 137 12.56 6.31 -3.80
CA GLN A 137 13.75 6.65 -3.02
C GLN A 137 13.86 8.16 -2.74
N LYS A 138 13.59 9.00 -3.75
CA LYS A 138 13.55 10.47 -3.57
C LYS A 138 12.44 10.88 -2.58
N VAL A 139 11.27 10.23 -2.65
CA VAL A 139 10.18 10.48 -1.69
C VAL A 139 10.60 10.11 -0.28
N MET A 140 11.18 8.93 -0.05
CA MET A 140 11.62 8.48 1.27
C MET A 140 12.72 9.38 1.83
N GLN A 141 13.69 9.80 1.02
CA GLN A 141 14.75 10.77 1.41
C GLN A 141 14.15 12.13 1.81
N ALA A 142 13.14 12.61 1.09
CA ALA A 142 12.46 13.85 1.46
C ALA A 142 11.66 13.70 2.76
N LEU A 143 10.99 12.56 2.97
CA LEU A 143 10.20 12.27 4.18
C LEU A 143 11.08 12.09 5.43
N GLU A 144 12.32 11.63 5.28
CA GLU A 144 13.24 11.45 6.40
C GLU A 144 13.50 12.74 7.20
N ARG A 145 13.31 13.91 6.58
CA ARG A 145 13.42 15.22 7.24
C ARG A 145 12.22 15.56 8.13
N TYR A 146 11.15 14.79 8.02
CA TYR A 146 9.92 14.94 8.77
C TYR A 146 9.68 13.64 9.53
N ASP A 147 9.18 13.70 10.74
CA ASP A 147 8.81 12.51 11.51
C ASP A 147 7.48 11.93 11.00
N LEU A 148 7.47 11.55 9.71
CA LEU A 148 6.31 11.02 9.00
C LEU A 148 6.54 9.58 8.56
N TYR A 149 5.60 8.69 8.87
CA TYR A 149 5.59 7.37 8.26
C TYR A 149 4.93 7.39 6.87
N PHE A 150 5.17 6.36 6.07
CA PHE A 150 4.51 6.19 4.77
C PHE A 150 3.51 5.03 4.82
N LEU A 151 2.24 5.31 4.52
CA LEU A 151 1.21 4.31 4.30
C LEU A 151 1.05 4.09 2.78
N ASP A 152 1.53 2.96 2.30
CA ASP A 152 1.34 2.56 0.91
C ASP A 152 -0.12 2.18 0.66
N SER A 153 -0.83 2.99 -0.11
CA SER A 153 -2.22 2.72 -0.51
C SER A 153 -2.37 1.53 -1.46
N MET A 154 -1.25 0.91 -1.86
CA MET A 154 -1.22 -0.31 -2.69
C MET A 154 -2.09 -0.21 -3.95
N THR A 155 -1.94 0.87 -4.69
CA THR A 155 -2.63 1.09 -5.98
C THR A 155 -2.03 0.24 -7.10
N ILE A 156 -0.91 -0.43 -6.83
CA ILE A 156 -0.26 -1.41 -7.70
C ILE A 156 0.42 -2.51 -6.86
N GLY A 157 0.39 -3.75 -7.35
CA GLY A 157 0.91 -4.89 -6.60
C GLY A 157 2.44 -4.94 -6.47
N ASN A 158 3.18 -4.31 -7.41
CA ASN A 158 4.64 -4.27 -7.42
C ASN A 158 5.22 -2.96 -6.83
N SER A 159 4.52 -2.34 -5.88
CA SER A 159 5.00 -1.13 -5.21
C SER A 159 6.41 -1.32 -4.64
N GLN A 160 7.25 -0.31 -4.84
CA GLN A 160 8.64 -0.25 -4.37
C GLN A 160 8.79 0.53 -3.05
N ALA A 161 7.69 1.02 -2.45
CA ALA A 161 7.75 1.90 -1.28
C ALA A 161 8.57 1.29 -0.13
N MET A 162 8.31 0.02 0.23
CA MET A 162 9.03 -0.68 1.30
C MET A 162 10.53 -0.82 0.99
N ARG A 163 10.87 -1.14 -0.27
CA ARG A 163 12.26 -1.27 -0.72
C ARG A 163 12.96 0.09 -0.74
N ALA A 164 12.26 1.13 -1.16
CA ALA A 164 12.79 2.49 -1.24
C ALA A 164 13.10 3.09 0.13
N ALA A 165 12.36 2.70 1.17
CA ALA A 165 12.57 3.13 2.54
C ALA A 165 13.78 2.44 3.22
N SER A 166 14.33 1.39 2.61
CA SER A 166 15.50 0.69 3.16
C SER A 166 16.70 1.65 3.22
N GLY A 167 17.29 1.79 4.41
CA GLY A 167 18.40 2.73 4.66
C GLY A 167 17.97 4.14 5.06
N THR A 168 16.66 4.41 5.13
CA THR A 168 16.10 5.64 5.72
C THR A 168 15.43 5.34 7.06
N GLY A 169 15.13 6.39 7.84
CA GLY A 169 14.36 6.28 9.08
C GLY A 169 12.84 6.09 8.86
N VAL A 170 12.36 6.20 7.62
CA VAL A 170 10.93 6.18 7.30
C VAL A 170 10.34 4.79 7.47
N LYS A 171 9.32 4.67 8.34
CA LYS A 171 8.55 3.45 8.50
C LYS A 171 7.49 3.34 7.39
N VAL A 172 7.33 2.14 6.82
CA VAL A 172 6.35 1.89 5.76
C VAL A 172 5.39 0.79 6.19
N ILE A 173 4.10 1.09 6.11
CA ILE A 173 3.00 0.13 6.30
C ILE A 173 2.15 0.07 5.03
N LYS A 174 1.34 -0.97 4.88
CA LYS A 174 0.61 -1.22 3.62
C LYS A 174 -0.88 -1.44 3.86
N ARG A 175 -1.72 -0.89 3.00
CA ARG A 175 -3.13 -1.24 2.92
C ARG A 175 -3.31 -2.73 2.57
N LYS A 176 -4.28 -3.35 3.21
CA LYS A 176 -4.71 -4.74 2.91
C LYS A 176 -6.05 -4.80 2.20
N VAL A 177 -6.95 -3.85 2.47
CA VAL A 177 -8.30 -3.83 1.90
C VAL A 177 -8.65 -2.43 1.40
N PHE A 178 -9.23 -2.36 0.22
CA PHE A 178 -9.93 -1.17 -0.27
C PHE A 178 -11.43 -1.35 0.04
N LEU A 179 -12.04 -0.41 0.74
CA LEU A 179 -13.42 -0.57 1.24
C LEU A 179 -14.45 -0.32 0.14
N ASP A 180 -14.21 0.64 -0.72
CA ASP A 180 -15.19 1.26 -1.59
C ASP A 180 -14.71 1.45 -3.04
N ASP A 181 -14.04 0.43 -3.58
CA ASP A 181 -13.74 0.31 -5.01
C ASP A 181 -15.03 0.50 -5.86
N THR A 182 -16.14 0.02 -5.34
CA THR A 182 -17.48 0.34 -5.80
C THR A 182 -18.26 1.04 -4.69
N GLN A 183 -19.12 2.00 -5.05
CA GLN A 183 -19.95 2.73 -4.08
C GLN A 183 -21.21 1.94 -3.65
N ASN A 184 -21.26 0.64 -3.90
CA ASN A 184 -22.35 -0.23 -3.48
C ASN A 184 -22.18 -0.63 -2.03
N GLU A 185 -23.20 -0.39 -1.19
CA GLU A 185 -23.14 -0.68 0.24
C GLU A 185 -22.88 -2.17 0.56
N ALA A 186 -23.44 -3.09 -0.23
CA ALA A 186 -23.23 -4.51 -0.01
C ALA A 186 -21.77 -4.91 -0.27
N ASP A 187 -21.12 -4.28 -1.26
CA ASP A 187 -19.71 -4.48 -1.57
C ASP A 187 -18.84 -3.92 -0.45
N ILE A 188 -19.13 -2.70 0.03
CA ILE A 188 -18.42 -2.07 1.14
C ILE A 188 -18.51 -2.94 2.40
N ARG A 189 -19.70 -3.49 2.71
CA ARG A 189 -19.87 -4.43 3.83
C ARG A 189 -19.01 -5.69 3.66
N ARG A 190 -18.96 -6.25 2.45
CA ARG A 190 -18.10 -7.41 2.18
C ARG A 190 -16.62 -7.08 2.39
N GLN A 191 -16.15 -5.91 1.92
CA GLN A 191 -14.78 -5.49 2.12
C GLN A 191 -14.46 -5.19 3.59
N PHE A 192 -15.38 -4.59 4.33
CA PHE A 192 -15.23 -4.40 5.78
C PHE A 192 -15.05 -5.76 6.49
N ASN A 193 -15.94 -6.71 6.23
CA ASN A 193 -15.83 -8.06 6.80
C ASN A 193 -14.52 -8.75 6.40
N ARG A 194 -14.07 -8.57 5.15
CA ARG A 194 -12.76 -9.05 4.72
C ARG A 194 -11.61 -8.43 5.51
N ALA A 195 -11.70 -7.13 5.84
CA ALA A 195 -10.68 -6.48 6.66
C ALA A 195 -10.65 -7.05 8.08
N VAL A 196 -11.83 -7.29 8.67
CA VAL A 196 -11.99 -7.98 9.97
C VAL A 196 -11.35 -9.37 9.94
N GLU A 197 -11.65 -10.18 8.95
CA GLU A 197 -11.06 -11.53 8.80
C GLU A 197 -9.54 -11.50 8.62
N LEU A 198 -9.03 -10.52 7.88
CA LEU A 198 -7.57 -10.34 7.73
C LEU A 198 -6.91 -9.92 9.04
N ALA A 199 -7.56 -9.03 9.83
CA ALA A 199 -7.09 -8.64 11.14
C ALA A 199 -6.99 -9.84 12.09
N ARG A 200 -8.02 -10.71 12.13
CA ARG A 200 -8.00 -11.96 12.90
C ARG A 200 -6.87 -12.88 12.49
N ARG A 201 -6.75 -13.15 11.20
CA ARG A 201 -5.81 -14.15 10.68
C ARG A 201 -4.36 -13.71 10.76
N ASN A 202 -4.09 -12.43 10.53
CA ASN A 202 -2.74 -11.89 10.40
C ASN A 202 -2.29 -11.06 11.63
N GLY A 203 -3.15 -10.94 12.66
CA GLY A 203 -2.93 -10.08 13.81
C GLY A 203 -3.28 -8.61 13.56
N SER A 204 -3.14 -8.12 12.31
CA SER A 204 -3.51 -6.76 11.93
C SER A 204 -3.94 -6.63 10.47
N ALA A 205 -4.77 -5.62 10.17
CA ALA A 205 -5.12 -5.20 8.83
C ALA A 205 -5.34 -3.68 8.76
N ILE A 206 -5.00 -3.08 7.61
CA ILE A 206 -5.30 -1.68 7.31
C ILE A 206 -6.29 -1.65 6.15
N ALA A 207 -7.41 -0.98 6.35
CA ALA A 207 -8.44 -0.73 5.35
C ALA A 207 -8.47 0.76 4.99
N ILE A 208 -8.60 1.06 3.70
CA ILE A 208 -8.74 2.43 3.19
C ILE A 208 -10.08 2.56 2.48
N GLY A 209 -10.78 3.66 2.69
CA GLY A 209 -11.98 4.08 1.98
C GLY A 209 -12.01 5.58 1.80
N HIS A 210 -13.12 6.10 1.22
CA HIS A 210 -13.30 7.52 0.92
C HIS A 210 -14.57 8.06 1.59
N PRO A 211 -14.74 9.40 1.73
CA PRO A 211 -15.90 9.99 2.39
C PRO A 211 -17.14 10.01 1.47
N HIS A 212 -17.40 8.89 0.78
CA HIS A 212 -18.63 8.68 0.03
C HIS A 212 -19.80 8.43 0.99
N ARG A 213 -20.99 8.90 0.65
CA ARG A 213 -22.20 8.69 1.48
C ARG A 213 -22.45 7.23 1.83
N SER A 214 -22.24 6.32 0.87
CA SER A 214 -22.37 4.87 1.08
C SER A 214 -21.34 4.33 2.07
N THR A 215 -20.09 4.72 1.94
CA THR A 215 -19.00 4.32 2.83
C THR A 215 -19.25 4.81 4.25
N VAL A 216 -19.60 6.08 4.41
CA VAL A 216 -19.93 6.69 5.71
C VAL A 216 -21.08 5.94 6.37
N ARG A 217 -22.18 5.69 5.64
CA ARG A 217 -23.34 4.97 6.16
C ARG A 217 -23.01 3.54 6.61
N VAL A 218 -22.25 2.83 5.79
CA VAL A 218 -21.84 1.45 6.14
C VAL A 218 -20.92 1.45 7.35
N LEU A 219 -19.93 2.34 7.42
CA LEU A 219 -19.02 2.41 8.56
C LEU A 219 -19.78 2.74 9.86
N GLN A 220 -20.70 3.71 9.84
CA GLN A 220 -21.53 4.04 10.98
C GLN A 220 -22.27 2.81 11.54
N GLN A 221 -22.75 1.93 10.68
CA GLN A 221 -23.45 0.70 11.09
C GLN A 221 -22.50 -0.40 11.56
N MET A 222 -21.44 -0.65 10.77
CA MET A 222 -20.54 -1.77 11.02
C MET A 222 -19.64 -1.58 12.23
N LEU A 223 -19.27 -0.34 12.57
CA LEU A 223 -18.44 -0.04 13.73
C LEU A 223 -19.16 -0.35 15.07
N TYR A 224 -20.48 -0.19 15.13
CA TYR A 224 -21.27 -0.58 16.30
C TYR A 224 -21.30 -2.10 16.53
N SER A 225 -21.17 -2.87 15.45
CA SER A 225 -21.21 -4.34 15.49
C SER A 225 -19.81 -4.97 15.30
N LEU A 226 -18.77 -4.20 15.61
CA LEU A 226 -17.40 -4.73 15.51
C LEU A 226 -17.24 -5.89 16.50
N PRO A 227 -16.75 -7.07 16.05
CA PRO A 227 -16.59 -8.23 16.92
C PRO A 227 -15.66 -7.96 18.11
N ALA A 228 -15.95 -8.54 19.27
CA ALA A 228 -15.19 -8.32 20.50
C ALA A 228 -13.72 -8.76 20.43
N ASP A 229 -13.38 -9.64 19.49
CA ASP A 229 -12.02 -10.09 19.21
C ASP A 229 -11.27 -9.19 18.23
N ILE A 230 -11.83 -8.03 17.85
CA ILE A 230 -11.20 -7.01 17.01
C ILE A 230 -11.08 -5.69 17.76
N THR A 231 -9.86 -5.15 17.79
CA THR A 231 -9.59 -3.83 18.34
C THR A 231 -9.37 -2.83 17.21
N LEU A 232 -10.13 -1.75 17.20
CA LEU A 232 -9.90 -0.63 16.29
C LEU A 232 -8.67 0.15 16.77
N VAL A 233 -7.70 0.36 15.88
CA VAL A 233 -6.42 1.02 16.18
C VAL A 233 -6.06 2.06 15.13
N ARG A 234 -5.14 2.98 15.48
CA ARG A 234 -4.56 3.91 14.49
C ARG A 234 -3.48 3.21 13.67
N PRO A 235 -3.28 3.57 12.40
CA PRO A 235 -2.19 3.03 11.57
C PRO A 235 -0.81 3.19 12.23
N SER A 236 -0.54 4.31 12.90
CA SER A 236 0.73 4.55 13.58
C SER A 236 1.07 3.49 14.63
N SER A 237 0.08 2.89 15.27
CA SER A 237 0.30 1.81 16.24
C SER A 237 0.79 0.50 15.62
N LEU A 238 0.73 0.38 14.28
CA LEU A 238 1.13 -0.82 13.53
C LEU A 238 2.54 -0.70 12.93
N LEU A 239 3.25 0.42 13.15
CA LEU A 239 4.56 0.69 12.53
C LEU A 239 5.66 -0.29 12.92
N ASN A 240 5.57 -0.88 14.10
CA ASN A 240 6.56 -1.82 14.64
C ASN A 240 6.08 -3.28 14.61
N GLU A 241 4.92 -3.53 14.00
CA GLU A 241 4.41 -4.89 13.87
C GLU A 241 4.96 -5.58 12.62
N PRO A 242 5.16 -6.91 12.64
CA PRO A 242 5.57 -7.65 11.46
C PRO A 242 4.57 -7.43 10.32
N GLN A 243 5.04 -6.91 9.19
CA GLN A 243 4.22 -6.79 7.98
C GLN A 243 4.16 -8.16 7.28
N VAL A 244 3.10 -8.91 7.51
CA VAL A 244 2.90 -10.19 6.83
C VAL A 244 2.72 -9.94 5.32
N ASP A 245 3.68 -10.39 4.53
CA ASP A 245 3.59 -10.33 3.07
C ASP A 245 2.68 -11.44 2.57
N THR A 246 1.39 -11.14 2.42
CA THR A 246 0.38 -12.08 1.93
C THR A 246 0.47 -12.33 0.42
N SER A 247 1.39 -11.68 -0.30
CA SER A 247 1.63 -11.92 -1.72
C SER A 247 2.45 -13.18 -2.00
N ARG A 248 3.10 -13.74 -0.98
CA ARG A 248 3.76 -15.05 -1.10
C ARG A 248 2.80 -16.15 -0.66
N PRO A 249 2.52 -17.16 -1.49
CA PRO A 249 1.85 -18.38 -1.01
C PRO A 249 2.65 -18.92 0.17
N ASN A 250 1.99 -19.24 1.29
CA ASN A 250 2.62 -19.94 2.41
C ASN A 250 3.16 -21.27 1.89
N LEU A 251 4.41 -21.29 1.49
CA LEU A 251 5.15 -22.52 1.33
C LEU A 251 5.44 -23.00 2.77
N THR A 252 4.54 -23.79 3.33
CA THR A 252 4.83 -24.60 4.51
C THR A 252 6.12 -25.34 4.22
N PRO A 253 7.18 -25.19 5.06
CA PRO A 253 8.37 -25.99 4.88
C PRO A 253 7.98 -27.46 5.00
N PRO A 254 8.48 -28.34 4.13
CA PRO A 254 8.21 -29.77 4.23
C PRO A 254 8.73 -30.26 5.58
N LYS A 255 7.86 -30.93 6.34
CA LYS A 255 8.25 -31.62 7.57
C LYS A 255 9.33 -32.65 7.25
N ASN A 256 10.45 -32.51 7.94
CA ASN A 256 11.52 -33.51 8.09
C ASN A 256 12.12 -34.09 6.80
N GLY A 257 13.26 -33.54 6.39
CA GLY A 257 14.26 -34.17 5.53
C GLY A 257 15.62 -33.68 5.95
N THR A 258 16.57 -34.57 6.11
CA THR A 258 18.00 -34.35 6.37
C THR A 258 18.58 -33.13 5.64
N PRO A 259 19.58 -32.43 6.19
CA PRO A 259 20.19 -31.27 5.53
C PRO A 259 20.91 -31.73 4.27
N ASP A 260 20.24 -31.60 3.14
CA ASP A 260 20.79 -31.82 1.83
C ASP A 260 21.57 -30.57 1.36
N ALA A 261 22.66 -30.86 0.65
CA ALA A 261 23.57 -29.90 0.01
C ALA A 261 22.84 -28.75 -0.70
N PRO A 262 23.49 -27.59 -0.92
CA PRO A 262 22.85 -26.38 -1.46
C PRO A 262 22.13 -26.70 -2.78
N ARG A 263 20.81 -26.62 -2.77
CA ARG A 263 19.97 -26.91 -3.94
C ARG A 263 20.24 -25.87 -5.02
N ASN A 264 20.71 -26.35 -6.16
CA ASN A 264 20.79 -25.54 -7.38
C ASN A 264 19.40 -24.98 -7.69
N PRO A 265 19.19 -23.64 -7.68
CA PRO A 265 17.88 -23.00 -7.89
C PRO A 265 17.29 -23.29 -9.28
N PHE A 266 18.10 -23.80 -10.21
CA PHE A 266 17.68 -24.18 -11.57
C PHE A 266 17.31 -25.67 -11.71
N ARG A 267 17.36 -26.45 -10.64
CA ARG A 267 16.96 -27.87 -10.67
C ARG A 267 15.44 -27.98 -10.66
N GLY A 268 14.86 -28.23 -11.83
CA GLY A 268 13.41 -28.37 -12.01
C GLY A 268 12.81 -27.50 -13.10
N VAL A 269 13.58 -26.59 -13.70
CA VAL A 269 13.17 -25.94 -14.93
C VAL A 269 13.23 -27.00 -16.03
N LYS A 270 12.05 -27.50 -16.45
CA LYS A 270 11.97 -28.30 -17.68
C LYS A 270 12.39 -27.38 -18.81
N LEU A 271 13.63 -27.53 -19.30
CA LEU A 271 14.06 -26.93 -20.54
C LEU A 271 13.06 -27.34 -21.62
N CYS A 272 12.31 -26.37 -22.14
CA CYS A 272 11.54 -26.58 -23.34
C CYS A 272 12.54 -26.94 -24.46
N LYS A 273 12.66 -28.22 -24.76
CA LYS A 273 13.41 -28.65 -25.94
C LYS A 273 12.68 -28.08 -27.16
N PRO A 274 13.33 -27.27 -28.01
CA PRO A 274 12.71 -26.82 -29.24
C PRO A 274 12.29 -28.04 -30.05
N LYS A 275 11.08 -28.01 -30.60
CA LYS A 275 10.53 -29.12 -31.41
C LYS A 275 11.32 -29.38 -32.69
N GLN A 276 12.21 -28.48 -33.08
CA GLN A 276 13.11 -28.59 -34.21
C GLN A 276 14.51 -28.07 -33.79
N PRO A 277 15.61 -28.63 -34.33
CA PRO A 277 16.94 -28.10 -34.11
C PRO A 277 16.98 -26.64 -34.60
N LEU A 278 17.44 -25.74 -33.73
CA LEU A 278 17.66 -24.35 -34.14
C LEU A 278 18.77 -24.35 -35.22
N GLU A 279 18.48 -23.78 -36.37
CA GLU A 279 19.51 -23.57 -37.40
C GLU A 279 20.63 -22.65 -36.87
N PRO A 280 21.89 -22.92 -37.18
CA PRO A 280 23.00 -22.09 -36.73
C PRO A 280 22.84 -20.66 -37.24
N VAL A 281 22.77 -19.70 -36.33
CA VAL A 281 22.73 -18.28 -36.68
C VAL A 281 24.15 -17.83 -36.99
N TYR A 282 24.45 -17.64 -38.26
CA TYR A 282 25.75 -17.12 -38.69
C TYR A 282 25.97 -15.67 -38.29
N ALA A 283 27.21 -15.29 -37.95
CA ALA A 283 27.56 -13.92 -37.55
C ALA A 283 27.21 -12.85 -38.62
N SER A 284 27.13 -13.24 -39.89
CA SER A 284 26.65 -12.39 -40.99
C SER A 284 25.22 -11.86 -40.79
N ARG A 285 24.35 -12.61 -40.07
CA ARG A 285 22.99 -12.19 -39.81
C ARG A 285 22.93 -11.01 -38.81
N PHE A 286 23.91 -10.90 -37.91
CA PHE A 286 24.06 -9.75 -37.02
C PHE A 286 24.28 -8.45 -37.80
N PHE A 287 25.14 -8.49 -38.80
CA PHE A 287 25.42 -7.32 -39.63
C PHE A 287 24.25 -6.93 -40.56
N SER A 288 23.46 -7.91 -41.03
CA SER A 288 22.25 -7.61 -41.81
C SER A 288 21.17 -6.95 -40.97
N VAL A 289 20.93 -7.44 -39.74
CA VAL A 289 19.96 -6.85 -38.82
C VAL A 289 20.38 -5.45 -38.38
N LEU A 290 21.68 -5.23 -38.12
CA LEU A 290 22.22 -3.90 -37.84
C LEU A 290 22.04 -2.96 -39.04
N GLY A 291 22.34 -3.42 -40.26
CA GLY A 291 22.16 -2.65 -41.49
C GLY A 291 20.70 -2.26 -41.72
N GLU A 292 19.75 -3.18 -41.54
CA GLU A 292 18.31 -2.91 -41.62
C GLU A 292 17.85 -1.93 -40.55
N SER A 293 18.31 -2.10 -39.31
CA SER A 293 17.95 -1.22 -38.20
C SER A 293 18.43 0.22 -38.42
N ILE A 294 19.61 0.41 -38.99
CA ILE A 294 20.16 1.73 -39.34
C ILE A 294 19.37 2.34 -40.48
N THR A 295 19.12 1.57 -41.56
CA THR A 295 18.42 2.07 -42.77
C THR A 295 16.94 2.38 -42.49
N GLN A 296 16.32 1.72 -41.53
CA GLN A 296 14.94 1.98 -41.09
C GLN A 296 14.85 3.03 -40.01
N SER A 297 15.97 3.51 -39.48
CA SER A 297 15.93 4.54 -38.41
C SER A 297 15.29 5.84 -38.92
N THR A 298 14.53 6.50 -38.11
CA THR A 298 13.82 7.75 -38.41
C THR A 298 14.79 8.83 -38.93
N LEU A 299 16.02 8.82 -38.42
CA LEU A 299 17.07 9.77 -38.84
C LEU A 299 17.51 9.55 -40.30
N VAL A 300 17.73 8.31 -40.68
CA VAL A 300 18.15 7.96 -42.08
C VAL A 300 17.00 8.19 -43.04
N GLN A 301 15.76 7.89 -42.64
CA GLN A 301 14.59 8.19 -43.47
C GLN A 301 14.40 9.70 -43.65
N TYR A 302 14.60 10.49 -42.60
CA TYR A 302 14.54 11.94 -42.66
C TYR A 302 15.62 12.52 -43.58
N MET A 303 16.85 12.03 -43.49
CA MET A 303 17.94 12.47 -44.38
C MET A 303 17.69 12.09 -45.87
N ARG A 304 17.10 10.91 -46.14
CA ARG A 304 16.69 10.51 -47.50
C ARG A 304 15.61 11.44 -48.06
N LEU A 305 14.63 11.79 -47.29
CA LEU A 305 13.56 12.73 -47.70
C LEU A 305 14.12 14.13 -48.00
N GLN A 306 15.07 14.60 -47.21
CA GLN A 306 15.75 15.87 -47.46
C GLN A 306 16.60 15.83 -48.75
N TRP A 307 17.30 14.72 -49.04
CA TRP A 307 18.10 14.57 -50.22
C TRP A 307 17.26 14.49 -51.51
N GLN A 308 16.08 13.85 -51.46
CA GLN A 308 15.17 13.78 -52.62
C GLN A 308 14.47 15.12 -52.92
N GLY A 309 14.40 16.01 -51.97
CA GLY A 309 13.85 17.36 -52.16
C GLY A 309 14.84 18.36 -52.78
N TRP A 310 16.08 17.95 -53.06
CA TRP A 310 17.14 18.77 -53.64
C TRP A 310 17.53 18.34 -55.10
N GLN A 311 16.84 17.37 -55.66
CA GLN A 311 16.88 17.00 -57.08
C GLN A 311 15.58 17.44 -57.79
#